data_7c192a9cca7932365e709dbb4bd529fc
#
_entry.id   7c192a9cca7932365e709dbb4bd529fc
#
_cell.length_a   1.000
_cell.length_b   1.000
_cell.length_c   1.000
_cell.angle_alpha   90.00
_cell.angle_beta   90.00
_cell.angle_gamma   90.00
#
_symmetry.space_group_name_H-M   'P 1'
#
loop_
_entity.id
_entity.type
_entity.pdbx_description
1 polymer ?
#
loop_
_entity_poly.entity_id
_entity_poly.type
_entity_poly.pdbx_seq_one_letter_code
_entity_poly.pdbx_strand_id
1 'polypeptide(L)'
;MLKTFSLGGVHPAENKLSAGKKIEVLSVPAQVSIPIAQHIGAPSTPVVKKGDSVKVGQLIAKSSGFVSANIHSPVSGTVFKIDNVLDASGYKRPAVIIKVDGDEWDESIDRSDELKKEITLSPEEIIKKVGEAGIVGLGGATFPSHVKLSVPPGKKCDVLILNGVECEPYLTSDHQLMMEKGEEIMVGTKILMKALNVDKAVIGIENNKPDAIEHMNKLASQYEGISVQPLKVQYPQGGEKQLIDACIGRQVPSGKLPIEVGAVVQNVGTTYAVYEAVQKNKPLFERVVTVTGKSVKNPGNFLTRVGTPINDLIEAAGGLPEDTGKVIGGGPMMGKALASTDVPVTKGSSGILIMPDELAHRKQSQPCIRCSKCVSVCPMGLSPYLLMTLTEKAIWDRTEEEQVMDCIECGSCSFTCPSNRPLLDYIRLGKGTVGQIIRSRNK
;
A
#
# COMPACT_ATOMS: atom_id res chain seq x y z
N MET A 1 7.43 -23.23 -16.51
CA MET A 1 8.23 -22.62 -15.43
C MET A 1 7.47 -21.39 -14.93
N LEU A 2 7.34 -21.19 -13.61
CA LEU A 2 6.70 -20.00 -13.05
C LEU A 2 7.50 -18.74 -13.42
N LYS A 3 6.81 -17.65 -13.77
CA LYS A 3 7.45 -16.38 -14.10
C LYS A 3 7.90 -15.64 -12.84
N THR A 4 8.94 -14.84 -12.97
CA THR A 4 9.46 -13.94 -11.94
C THR A 4 10.26 -12.82 -12.61
N PHE A 5 10.60 -11.78 -11.86
CA PHE A 5 11.50 -10.72 -12.34
C PHE A 5 12.93 -11.23 -12.48
N SER A 6 13.70 -10.58 -13.33
CA SER A 6 14.98 -11.09 -13.85
C SER A 6 16.18 -10.84 -12.93
N LEU A 7 16.15 -9.83 -12.05
CA LEU A 7 17.31 -9.36 -11.30
C LEU A 7 17.11 -9.37 -9.80
N GLY A 8 18.01 -10.02 -9.04
CA GLY A 8 18.05 -9.95 -7.58
C GLY A 8 16.95 -10.72 -6.87
N GLY A 9 16.54 -10.20 -5.71
CA GLY A 9 15.51 -10.82 -4.87
C GLY A 9 16.04 -11.72 -3.77
N VAL A 10 15.18 -11.96 -2.77
CA VAL A 10 15.45 -12.80 -1.60
C VAL A 10 14.24 -13.68 -1.28
N HIS A 11 14.42 -14.67 -0.41
CA HIS A 11 13.37 -15.60 0.03
C HIS A 11 13.22 -15.55 1.55
N PRO A 12 12.57 -14.53 2.13
CA PRO A 12 12.26 -14.51 3.55
C PRO A 12 11.22 -15.58 3.89
N ALA A 13 11.22 -16.06 5.14
CA ALA A 13 10.18 -16.96 5.61
C ALA A 13 8.81 -16.27 5.55
N GLU A 14 7.83 -16.91 4.95
CA GLU A 14 6.54 -16.30 4.60
C GLU A 14 5.67 -15.97 5.81
N ASN A 15 5.63 -16.86 6.81
CA ASN A 15 4.90 -16.70 8.08
C ASN A 15 3.46 -16.19 7.92
N LYS A 16 2.69 -16.69 6.97
CA LYS A 16 1.30 -16.26 6.66
C LYS A 16 0.31 -16.79 7.71
N LEU A 17 0.48 -16.39 8.99
CA LEU A 17 -0.22 -16.94 10.15
C LEU A 17 -1.73 -16.69 10.17
N SER A 18 -2.20 -15.69 9.42
CA SER A 18 -3.62 -15.35 9.26
C SER A 18 -4.21 -15.82 7.92
N ALA A 19 -3.48 -16.65 7.15
CA ALA A 19 -4.00 -17.19 5.90
C ALA A 19 -5.28 -18.02 6.10
N GLY A 20 -6.26 -17.86 5.20
CA GLY A 20 -7.55 -18.55 5.25
C GLY A 20 -8.51 -18.07 6.35
N LYS A 21 -8.13 -17.09 7.17
CA LYS A 21 -9.04 -16.46 8.12
C LYS A 21 -9.88 -15.38 7.44
N LYS A 22 -11.20 -15.48 7.61
CA LYS A 22 -12.14 -14.49 7.06
C LYS A 22 -11.85 -13.08 7.55
N ILE A 23 -12.26 -12.09 6.76
CA ILE A 23 -12.20 -10.70 7.14
C ILE A 23 -13.24 -10.45 8.23
N GLU A 24 -12.78 -10.01 9.39
CA GLU A 24 -13.64 -9.63 10.52
C GLU A 24 -13.88 -8.12 10.49
N VAL A 25 -15.15 -7.71 10.69
CA VAL A 25 -15.49 -6.28 10.77
C VAL A 25 -15.21 -5.78 12.18
N LEU A 26 -14.30 -4.81 12.30
CA LEU A 26 -13.99 -4.19 13.59
C LEU A 26 -15.11 -3.23 14.01
N SER A 27 -15.45 -3.23 15.28
CA SER A 27 -16.39 -2.25 15.84
C SER A 27 -15.88 -0.83 15.66
N VAL A 28 -16.79 0.12 15.43
CA VAL A 28 -16.45 1.53 15.29
C VAL A 28 -16.02 2.09 16.66
N PRO A 29 -14.83 2.75 16.75
CA PRO A 29 -14.35 3.30 18.02
C PRO A 29 -15.13 4.53 18.43
N ALA A 30 -15.05 4.93 19.71
CA ALA A 30 -15.69 6.14 20.21
C ALA A 30 -15.13 7.46 19.62
N GLN A 31 -13.91 7.40 19.09
CA GLN A 31 -13.23 8.53 18.46
C GLN A 31 -12.31 8.05 17.34
N VAL A 32 -12.26 8.81 16.24
CA VAL A 32 -11.28 8.61 15.18
C VAL A 32 -10.41 9.84 15.01
N SER A 33 -9.17 9.61 14.58
CA SER A 33 -8.20 10.68 14.24
C SER A 33 -7.74 10.48 12.78
N ILE A 34 -8.14 11.39 11.92
CA ILE A 34 -7.97 11.24 10.46
C ILE A 34 -6.88 12.20 9.97
N PRO A 35 -5.63 11.74 9.76
CA PRO A 35 -4.56 12.59 9.22
C PRO A 35 -4.94 13.17 7.86
N ILE A 36 -4.60 14.45 7.62
CA ILE A 36 -4.87 15.11 6.33
C ILE A 36 -3.80 14.83 5.27
N ALA A 37 -2.70 14.18 5.65
CA ALA A 37 -1.62 13.74 4.77
C ALA A 37 -1.54 12.20 4.79
N GLN A 38 -2.37 11.53 3.95
CA GLN A 38 -2.45 10.07 3.86
C GLN A 38 -1.97 9.52 2.51
N HIS A 39 -1.28 10.34 1.71
CA HIS A 39 -0.90 10.00 0.33
C HIS A 39 0.37 10.78 -0.07
N ILE A 40 1.02 10.34 -1.14
CA ILE A 40 2.10 11.10 -1.76
C ILE A 40 1.51 12.32 -2.47
N GLY A 41 2.20 13.45 -2.38
CA GLY A 41 1.81 14.72 -2.98
C GLY A 41 1.43 15.76 -1.94
N ALA A 42 0.67 16.78 -2.35
CA ALA A 42 0.25 17.85 -1.47
C ALA A 42 -0.78 17.36 -0.44
N PRO A 43 -0.65 17.68 0.86
CA PRO A 43 -1.64 17.36 1.87
C PRO A 43 -3.01 17.93 1.50
N SER A 44 -4.09 17.25 1.90
CA SER A 44 -5.46 17.74 1.71
C SER A 44 -5.76 18.91 2.65
N THR A 45 -6.67 19.77 2.25
CA THR A 45 -7.11 20.92 3.09
C THR A 45 -8.44 20.58 3.75
N PRO A 46 -8.58 20.67 5.09
CA PRO A 46 -9.84 20.47 5.77
C PRO A 46 -10.93 21.41 5.25
N VAL A 47 -12.14 20.87 5.05
CA VAL A 47 -13.34 21.62 4.65
C VAL A 47 -14.39 21.65 5.76
N VAL A 48 -14.05 21.08 6.91
CA VAL A 48 -14.86 21.06 8.15
C VAL A 48 -14.14 21.81 9.26
N LYS A 49 -14.89 22.22 10.27
CA LYS A 49 -14.40 22.94 11.46
C LYS A 49 -14.94 22.30 12.74
N LYS A 50 -14.36 22.66 13.89
CA LYS A 50 -14.84 22.21 15.21
C LYS A 50 -16.34 22.50 15.38
N GLY A 51 -17.08 21.49 15.82
CA GLY A 51 -18.52 21.54 16.06
C GLY A 51 -19.38 21.12 14.87
N ASP A 52 -18.82 20.94 13.68
CA ASP A 52 -19.57 20.45 12.53
C ASP A 52 -19.99 18.99 12.75
N SER A 53 -21.25 18.66 12.42
CA SER A 53 -21.72 17.27 12.31
C SER A 53 -21.33 16.70 10.96
N VAL A 54 -20.92 15.44 10.95
CA VAL A 54 -20.52 14.71 9.72
C VAL A 54 -21.18 13.34 9.66
N LYS A 55 -21.46 12.87 8.44
CA LYS A 55 -21.94 11.52 8.14
C LYS A 55 -20.80 10.65 7.61
N VAL A 56 -20.96 9.33 7.68
CA VAL A 56 -20.06 8.37 7.03
C VAL A 56 -20.03 8.63 5.52
N GLY A 57 -18.85 8.76 4.92
CA GLY A 57 -18.67 9.04 3.51
C GLY A 57 -18.66 10.53 3.13
N GLN A 58 -19.01 11.45 4.04
CA GLN A 58 -18.96 12.88 3.78
C GLN A 58 -17.53 13.39 3.59
N LEU A 59 -17.30 14.28 2.61
CA LEU A 59 -16.00 14.93 2.39
C LEU A 59 -15.62 15.79 3.60
N ILE A 60 -14.44 15.53 4.19
CA ILE A 60 -13.91 16.30 5.34
C ILE A 60 -12.60 17.03 5.04
N ALA A 61 -11.85 16.59 4.01
CA ALA A 61 -10.72 17.35 3.50
C ALA A 61 -10.61 17.17 1.98
N LYS A 62 -10.39 18.29 1.27
CA LYS A 62 -10.31 18.36 -0.19
C LYS A 62 -8.87 18.31 -0.67
N SER A 63 -8.62 17.62 -1.78
CA SER A 63 -7.33 17.61 -2.46
C SER A 63 -6.85 19.03 -2.79
N SER A 64 -5.55 19.29 -2.60
CA SER A 64 -4.94 20.62 -2.78
C SER A 64 -4.21 20.77 -4.13
N GLY A 65 -4.26 19.76 -5.01
CA GLY A 65 -3.61 19.80 -6.32
C GLY A 65 -3.81 18.52 -7.09
N PHE A 66 -3.18 18.40 -8.27
CA PHE A 66 -3.33 17.23 -9.14
C PHE A 66 -2.82 15.95 -8.46
N VAL A 67 -1.64 16.01 -7.82
CA VAL A 67 -1.11 14.89 -7.01
C VAL A 67 -1.54 15.12 -5.56
N SER A 68 -2.79 14.84 -5.27
CA SER A 68 -3.43 14.91 -3.96
C SER A 68 -4.70 14.07 -3.98
N ALA A 69 -5.31 13.76 -2.83
CA ALA A 69 -6.51 12.94 -2.75
C ALA A 69 -7.49 13.47 -1.69
N ASN A 70 -8.77 13.41 -2.00
CA ASN A 70 -9.83 13.72 -1.05
C ASN A 70 -9.82 12.78 0.17
N ILE A 71 -10.30 13.27 1.30
CA ILE A 71 -10.46 12.49 2.54
C ILE A 71 -11.91 12.62 2.99
N HIS A 72 -12.54 11.48 3.25
CA HIS A 72 -13.92 11.37 3.66
C HIS A 72 -14.01 10.88 5.10
N SER A 73 -15.08 11.29 5.78
CA SER A 73 -15.34 10.82 7.14
C SER A 73 -15.62 9.31 7.14
N PRO A 74 -14.91 8.54 7.97
CA PRO A 74 -15.18 7.13 8.15
C PRO A 74 -16.35 6.86 9.09
N VAL A 75 -16.83 7.86 9.80
CA VAL A 75 -17.83 7.77 10.88
C VAL A 75 -18.85 8.90 10.81
N SER A 76 -20.00 8.71 11.43
CA SER A 76 -20.89 9.82 11.79
C SER A 76 -20.51 10.36 13.16
N GLY A 77 -20.77 11.64 13.39
CA GLY A 77 -20.48 12.27 14.67
C GLY A 77 -20.14 13.74 14.55
N THR A 78 -19.46 14.28 15.57
CA THR A 78 -19.11 15.70 15.65
C THR A 78 -17.61 15.90 15.55
N VAL A 79 -17.18 16.83 14.71
CA VAL A 79 -15.78 17.26 14.64
C VAL A 79 -15.39 17.90 15.98
N PHE A 80 -14.62 17.17 16.76
CA PHE A 80 -14.19 17.62 18.09
C PHE A 80 -13.15 18.73 17.98
N LYS A 81 -12.13 18.53 17.12
CA LYS A 81 -11.08 19.52 16.83
C LYS A 81 -10.27 19.10 15.61
N ILE A 82 -9.54 20.06 15.03
CA ILE A 82 -8.45 19.82 14.10
C ILE A 82 -7.16 20.08 14.87
N ASP A 83 -6.32 19.05 15.04
CA ASP A 83 -5.13 19.11 15.89
C ASP A 83 -4.07 18.13 15.39
N ASN A 84 -2.87 18.21 15.96
CA ASN A 84 -1.79 17.30 15.61
C ASN A 84 -1.93 15.96 16.35
N VAL A 85 -1.77 14.86 15.61
CA VAL A 85 -1.68 13.50 16.14
C VAL A 85 -0.33 12.88 15.74
N LEU A 86 0.12 11.87 16.47
CA LEU A 86 1.31 11.10 16.07
C LEU A 86 1.03 10.30 14.81
N ASP A 87 1.96 10.34 13.87
CA ASP A 87 2.01 9.40 12.75
C ASP A 87 2.80 8.12 13.14
N ALA A 88 2.80 7.12 12.28
CA ALA A 88 3.53 5.87 12.48
C ALA A 88 5.04 6.04 12.72
N SER A 89 5.64 7.16 12.34
CA SER A 89 7.06 7.48 12.53
C SER A 89 7.32 8.34 13.79
N GLY A 90 6.27 8.64 14.59
CA GLY A 90 6.37 9.44 15.82
C GLY A 90 6.38 10.96 15.60
N TYR A 91 6.12 11.42 14.37
CA TYR A 91 5.98 12.85 14.10
C TYR A 91 4.53 13.32 14.28
N LYS A 92 4.37 14.53 14.80
CA LYS A 92 3.08 15.19 14.91
C LYS A 92 2.59 15.68 13.54
N ARG A 93 1.39 15.27 13.14
CA ARG A 93 0.76 15.61 11.86
C ARG A 93 -0.66 16.11 12.06
N PRO A 94 -1.11 17.14 11.31
CA PRO A 94 -2.48 17.63 11.40
C PRO A 94 -3.49 16.53 11.05
N ALA A 95 -4.56 16.44 11.85
CA ALA A 95 -5.65 15.50 11.66
C ALA A 95 -7.00 16.12 12.03
N VAL A 96 -8.06 15.63 11.41
CA VAL A 96 -9.44 15.88 11.84
C VAL A 96 -9.80 14.82 12.88
N ILE A 97 -10.20 15.26 14.08
CA ILE A 97 -10.57 14.37 15.18
C ILE A 97 -12.09 14.44 15.33
N ILE A 98 -12.77 13.28 15.23
CA ILE A 98 -14.22 13.17 15.29
C ILE A 98 -14.60 12.30 16.48
N LYS A 99 -15.49 12.82 17.34
CA LYS A 99 -16.21 12.02 18.34
C LYS A 99 -17.36 11.32 17.63
N VAL A 100 -17.38 10.01 17.72
CA VAL A 100 -18.38 9.20 17.02
C VAL A 100 -19.72 9.28 17.72
N ASP A 101 -20.77 9.43 16.92
CA ASP A 101 -22.16 9.38 17.36
C ASP A 101 -22.99 8.68 16.27
N GLY A 102 -23.45 7.47 16.58
CA GLY A 102 -24.19 6.61 15.66
C GLY A 102 -23.34 6.03 14.50
N ASP A 103 -24.00 5.61 13.44
CA ASP A 103 -23.44 5.15 12.17
C ASP A 103 -24.31 5.61 10.99
N GLU A 104 -24.56 6.93 10.93
CA GLU A 104 -25.36 7.55 9.88
C GLU A 104 -24.53 7.74 8.62
N TRP A 105 -24.93 7.10 7.52
CA TRP A 105 -24.23 7.15 6.25
C TRP A 105 -24.80 8.26 5.35
N ASP A 106 -23.95 8.77 4.46
CA ASP A 106 -24.40 9.60 3.34
C ASP A 106 -25.38 8.78 2.47
N GLU A 107 -26.54 9.35 2.19
CA GLU A 107 -27.65 8.68 1.50
C GLU A 107 -27.31 8.27 0.07
N SER A 108 -26.30 8.89 -0.53
CA SER A 108 -25.84 8.58 -1.88
C SER A 108 -25.05 7.27 -1.95
N ILE A 109 -24.61 6.71 -0.82
CA ILE A 109 -23.83 5.48 -0.76
C ILE A 109 -24.75 4.26 -0.81
N ASP A 110 -24.55 3.44 -1.81
CA ASP A 110 -25.25 2.16 -1.89
C ASP A 110 -24.61 1.11 -0.97
N ARG A 111 -25.35 0.73 0.06
CA ARG A 111 -24.95 -0.26 1.07
C ARG A 111 -25.46 -1.67 0.80
N SER A 112 -26.15 -1.89 -0.33
CA SER A 112 -26.66 -3.23 -0.69
C SER A 112 -25.51 -4.20 -0.99
N ASP A 113 -25.77 -5.50 -0.79
CA ASP A 113 -24.82 -6.56 -1.17
C ASP A 113 -24.93 -6.92 -2.67
N GLU A 114 -25.77 -6.21 -3.45
CA GLU A 114 -25.96 -6.46 -4.87
C GLU A 114 -24.67 -6.18 -5.65
N LEU A 115 -24.19 -7.15 -6.43
CA LEU A 115 -23.08 -6.98 -7.34
C LEU A 115 -23.52 -6.25 -8.61
N LYS A 116 -23.09 -5.00 -8.78
CA LYS A 116 -23.37 -4.17 -9.97
C LYS A 116 -22.29 -4.38 -11.02
N LYS A 117 -22.64 -5.06 -12.12
CA LYS A 117 -21.67 -5.41 -13.20
C LYS A 117 -21.65 -4.39 -14.34
N GLU A 118 -22.74 -3.67 -14.57
CA GLU A 118 -22.86 -2.72 -15.68
C GLU A 118 -22.05 -1.44 -15.40
N ILE A 119 -21.21 -1.04 -16.36
CA ILE A 119 -20.34 0.12 -16.26
C ILE A 119 -20.87 1.20 -17.23
N THR A 120 -21.69 2.11 -16.72
CA THR A 120 -22.33 3.18 -17.51
C THR A 120 -21.43 4.39 -17.74
N LEU A 121 -20.54 4.70 -16.79
CA LEU A 121 -19.67 5.89 -16.85
C LEU A 121 -18.66 5.84 -17.99
N SER A 122 -18.36 6.99 -18.58
CA SER A 122 -17.25 7.18 -19.55
C SER A 122 -15.87 7.05 -18.87
N PRO A 123 -14.76 6.88 -19.62
CA PRO A 123 -13.42 6.86 -19.06
C PRO A 123 -13.10 8.08 -18.20
N GLU A 124 -13.45 9.27 -18.66
CA GLU A 124 -13.20 10.55 -17.97
C GLU A 124 -14.02 10.64 -16.68
N GLU A 125 -15.29 10.21 -16.72
CA GLU A 125 -16.16 10.16 -15.54
C GLU A 125 -15.65 9.18 -14.49
N ILE A 126 -15.10 8.01 -14.92
CA ILE A 126 -14.47 7.06 -14.02
C ILE A 126 -13.26 7.68 -13.32
N ILE A 127 -12.34 8.31 -14.08
CA ILE A 127 -11.15 8.96 -13.51
C ILE A 127 -11.55 10.04 -12.51
N LYS A 128 -12.54 10.87 -12.87
CA LYS A 128 -13.09 11.91 -11.99
C LYS A 128 -13.66 11.29 -10.71
N LYS A 129 -14.48 10.24 -10.82
CA LYS A 129 -15.10 9.55 -9.69
C LYS A 129 -14.07 8.94 -8.75
N VAL A 130 -13.02 8.31 -9.29
CA VAL A 130 -11.89 7.77 -8.52
C VAL A 130 -11.17 8.88 -7.74
N GLY A 131 -10.97 10.06 -8.36
CA GLY A 131 -10.40 11.22 -7.70
C GLY A 131 -11.30 11.78 -6.60
N GLU A 132 -12.59 11.95 -6.89
CA GLU A 132 -13.60 12.43 -5.93
C GLU A 132 -13.72 11.51 -4.72
N ALA A 133 -13.72 10.20 -4.92
CA ALA A 133 -13.77 9.19 -3.86
C ALA A 133 -12.45 9.05 -3.06
N GLY A 134 -11.42 9.80 -3.43
CA GLY A 134 -10.13 9.82 -2.73
C GLY A 134 -9.37 8.51 -2.77
N ILE A 135 -9.50 7.74 -3.89
CA ILE A 135 -8.82 6.46 -4.04
C ILE A 135 -7.32 6.65 -4.22
N VAL A 136 -6.54 5.92 -3.43
CA VAL A 136 -5.08 5.88 -3.49
C VAL A 136 -4.58 4.45 -3.61
N GLY A 137 -3.33 4.26 -4.01
CA GLY A 137 -2.71 2.94 -4.08
C GLY A 137 -2.59 2.29 -2.70
N LEU A 138 -3.21 1.14 -2.51
CA LEU A 138 -3.33 0.46 -1.22
C LEU A 138 -2.24 -0.59 -0.95
N GLY A 139 -1.45 -0.93 -1.94
CA GLY A 139 -0.34 -1.89 -1.83
C GLY A 139 1.04 -1.27 -1.62
N GLY A 140 1.15 -0.01 -1.18
CA GLY A 140 2.46 0.61 -1.00
C GLY A 140 2.44 2.11 -0.71
N ALA A 141 2.94 2.92 -1.63
CA ALA A 141 3.24 4.34 -1.43
C ALA A 141 2.02 5.28 -1.37
N THR A 142 0.79 4.78 -1.42
CA THR A 142 -0.44 5.58 -1.37
C THR A 142 -0.52 6.69 -2.44
N PHE A 143 0.00 6.42 -3.64
CA PHE A 143 -0.08 7.37 -4.74
C PHE A 143 -1.52 7.52 -5.24
N PRO A 144 -2.04 8.75 -5.51
CA PRO A 144 -3.42 8.95 -5.94
C PRO A 144 -3.74 8.20 -7.25
N SER A 145 -4.79 7.34 -7.23
CA SER A 145 -5.08 6.43 -8.34
C SER A 145 -5.56 7.15 -9.59
N HIS A 146 -6.31 8.26 -9.46
CA HIS A 146 -6.74 9.06 -10.61
C HIS A 146 -5.56 9.60 -11.43
N VAL A 147 -4.43 9.91 -10.79
CA VAL A 147 -3.21 10.36 -11.49
C VAL A 147 -2.59 9.23 -12.31
N LYS A 148 -2.58 7.98 -11.80
CA LYS A 148 -2.12 6.81 -12.56
C LYS A 148 -3.03 6.51 -13.76
N LEU A 149 -4.32 6.80 -13.64
CA LEU A 149 -5.30 6.60 -14.72
C LEU A 149 -5.28 7.71 -15.76
N SER A 150 -4.77 8.89 -15.41
CA SER A 150 -4.61 10.04 -16.32
C SER A 150 -3.36 9.85 -17.18
N VAL A 151 -3.48 9.08 -18.26
CA VAL A 151 -2.36 8.81 -19.17
C VAL A 151 -1.91 10.11 -19.84
N PRO A 152 -0.60 10.48 -19.76
CA PRO A 152 -0.11 11.72 -20.35
C PRO A 152 -0.27 11.75 -21.89
N PRO A 153 -0.46 12.93 -22.51
CA PRO A 153 -0.50 13.06 -23.96
C PRO A 153 0.73 12.43 -24.64
N GLY A 154 0.49 11.70 -25.73
CA GLY A 154 1.56 11.01 -26.48
C GLY A 154 2.03 9.68 -25.85
N LYS A 155 1.49 9.28 -24.72
CA LYS A 155 1.69 7.94 -24.12
C LYS A 155 0.45 7.08 -24.33
N LYS A 156 0.65 5.76 -24.33
CA LYS A 156 -0.42 4.77 -24.44
C LYS A 156 -0.24 3.69 -23.39
N CYS A 157 -1.32 3.32 -22.75
CA CYS A 157 -1.38 2.10 -21.96
C CYS A 157 -1.74 0.92 -22.88
N ASP A 158 -1.02 -0.20 -22.78
CA ASP A 158 -1.30 -1.42 -23.54
C ASP A 158 -1.92 -2.49 -22.64
N VAL A 159 -1.61 -2.44 -21.34
CA VAL A 159 -2.01 -3.47 -20.38
C VAL A 159 -2.15 -2.91 -18.97
N LEU A 160 -3.23 -3.31 -18.32
CA LEU A 160 -3.42 -3.13 -16.89
C LEU A 160 -2.83 -4.34 -16.15
N ILE A 161 -2.03 -4.11 -15.12
CA ILE A 161 -1.51 -5.19 -14.25
C ILE A 161 -2.10 -5.00 -12.85
N LEU A 162 -2.76 -6.04 -12.34
CA LEU A 162 -3.21 -6.07 -10.96
C LEU A 162 -2.19 -6.81 -10.10
N ASN A 163 -1.82 -6.15 -9.02
CA ASN A 163 -0.91 -6.67 -8.02
C ASN A 163 -1.71 -7.40 -6.92
N GLY A 164 -1.82 -8.72 -7.03
CA GLY A 164 -2.32 -9.65 -6.02
C GLY A 164 -1.20 -10.49 -5.39
N VAL A 165 0.04 -10.02 -5.52
CA VAL A 165 1.25 -10.76 -5.10
C VAL A 165 1.36 -10.88 -3.59
N GLU A 166 1.21 -9.76 -2.86
CA GLU A 166 1.35 -9.67 -1.40
C GLU A 166 2.62 -10.37 -0.88
N CYS A 167 3.80 -9.94 -1.43
CA CYS A 167 5.09 -10.56 -1.16
C CYS A 167 5.67 -10.28 0.23
N GLU A 168 5.16 -9.28 0.97
CA GLU A 168 5.59 -9.00 2.34
C GLU A 168 5.27 -10.21 3.24
N PRO A 169 6.24 -10.75 3.99
CA PRO A 169 5.95 -11.81 4.96
C PRO A 169 4.86 -11.37 5.96
N TYR A 170 4.16 -12.33 6.49
CA TYR A 170 3.07 -12.19 7.46
C TYR A 170 1.75 -11.61 6.93
N LEU A 171 1.75 -10.73 5.94
CA LEU A 171 0.54 -10.07 5.46
C LEU A 171 -0.34 -11.01 4.63
N THR A 172 -1.68 -10.92 4.81
CA THR A 172 -2.68 -11.78 4.15
C THR A 172 -3.95 -11.02 3.77
N SER A 173 -3.97 -9.70 3.92
CA SER A 173 -5.14 -8.85 3.63
C SER A 173 -5.57 -8.90 2.18
N ASP A 174 -4.61 -8.82 1.23
CA ASP A 174 -4.91 -8.89 -0.20
C ASP A 174 -5.30 -10.31 -0.63
N HIS A 175 -4.66 -11.34 -0.05
CA HIS A 175 -5.04 -12.74 -0.26
C HIS A 175 -6.50 -12.98 0.13
N GLN A 176 -6.86 -12.60 1.35
CA GLN A 176 -8.22 -12.82 1.83
C GLN A 176 -9.25 -11.97 1.10
N LEU A 177 -8.88 -10.75 0.69
CA LEU A 177 -9.74 -9.89 -0.11
C LEU A 177 -10.03 -10.50 -1.49
N MET A 178 -9.04 -11.10 -2.16
CA MET A 178 -9.26 -11.85 -3.41
C MET A 178 -10.22 -13.01 -3.23
N MET A 179 -10.18 -13.71 -2.09
CA MET A 179 -11.08 -14.84 -1.79
C MET A 179 -12.52 -14.39 -1.51
N GLU A 180 -12.72 -13.28 -0.79
CA GLU A 180 -14.05 -12.84 -0.36
C GLU A 180 -14.71 -11.82 -1.30
N LYS A 181 -13.91 -11.06 -2.07
CA LYS A 181 -14.34 -9.95 -2.93
C LYS A 181 -13.86 -10.12 -4.38
N GLY A 182 -13.67 -11.35 -4.82
CA GLY A 182 -13.16 -11.67 -6.15
C GLY A 182 -14.02 -11.13 -7.28
N GLU A 183 -15.36 -11.24 -7.19
CA GLU A 183 -16.30 -10.74 -8.20
C GLU A 183 -16.22 -9.20 -8.32
N GLU A 184 -16.22 -8.49 -7.20
CA GLU A 184 -16.10 -7.04 -7.16
C GLU A 184 -14.75 -6.60 -7.73
N ILE A 185 -13.66 -7.34 -7.46
CA ILE A 185 -12.33 -7.09 -8.04
C ILE A 185 -12.37 -7.29 -9.56
N MET A 186 -13.07 -8.29 -10.10
CA MET A 186 -13.21 -8.46 -11.55
C MET A 186 -13.97 -7.30 -12.20
N VAL A 187 -15.06 -6.85 -11.61
CA VAL A 187 -15.77 -5.66 -12.11
C VAL A 187 -14.91 -4.42 -11.99
N GLY A 188 -14.22 -4.21 -10.85
CA GLY A 188 -13.26 -3.14 -10.67
C GLY A 188 -12.13 -3.16 -11.72
N THR A 189 -11.68 -4.36 -12.12
CA THR A 189 -10.72 -4.52 -13.21
C THR A 189 -11.28 -4.03 -14.53
N LYS A 190 -12.53 -4.38 -14.87
CA LYS A 190 -13.19 -3.88 -16.10
C LYS A 190 -13.39 -2.36 -16.07
N ILE A 191 -13.70 -1.79 -14.90
CA ILE A 191 -13.79 -0.33 -14.72
C ILE A 191 -12.43 0.33 -15.02
N LEU A 192 -11.34 -0.21 -14.47
CA LEU A 192 -9.99 0.29 -14.71
C LEU A 192 -9.54 0.10 -16.16
N MET A 193 -9.89 -1.03 -16.80
CA MET A 193 -9.64 -1.27 -18.23
C MET A 193 -10.35 -0.22 -19.10
N LYS A 194 -11.61 0.07 -18.78
CA LYS A 194 -12.40 1.11 -19.49
C LYS A 194 -11.77 2.50 -19.31
N ALA A 195 -11.37 2.86 -18.08
CA ALA A 195 -10.73 4.14 -17.78
C ALA A 195 -9.41 4.35 -18.54
N LEU A 196 -8.63 3.26 -18.73
CA LEU A 196 -7.34 3.27 -19.43
C LEU A 196 -7.47 3.02 -20.95
N ASN A 197 -8.66 2.70 -21.42
CA ASN A 197 -8.93 2.27 -22.81
C ASN A 197 -8.00 1.11 -23.23
N VAL A 198 -7.97 0.03 -22.45
CA VAL A 198 -7.17 -1.18 -22.68
C VAL A 198 -8.05 -2.43 -22.72
N ASP A 199 -7.67 -3.38 -23.57
CA ASP A 199 -8.39 -4.65 -23.75
C ASP A 199 -7.77 -5.80 -22.93
N LYS A 200 -6.65 -5.56 -22.24
CA LYS A 200 -5.91 -6.60 -21.51
C LYS A 200 -5.63 -6.21 -20.07
N ALA A 201 -5.92 -7.14 -19.17
CA ALA A 201 -5.51 -7.08 -17.77
C ALA A 201 -4.86 -8.40 -17.34
N VAL A 202 -3.82 -8.31 -16.52
CA VAL A 202 -3.11 -9.46 -15.95
C VAL A 202 -3.08 -9.32 -14.43
N ILE A 203 -3.60 -10.31 -13.73
CA ILE A 203 -3.56 -10.37 -12.26
C ILE A 203 -2.37 -11.24 -11.86
N GLY A 204 -1.32 -10.65 -11.29
CA GLY A 204 -0.16 -11.37 -10.78
C GLY A 204 -0.41 -11.87 -9.35
N ILE A 205 -0.27 -13.19 -9.14
CA ILE A 205 -0.44 -13.83 -7.82
C ILE A 205 0.71 -14.80 -7.59
N GLU A 206 1.35 -14.74 -6.42
CA GLU A 206 2.40 -15.71 -6.06
C GLU A 206 1.84 -17.11 -5.83
N ASN A 207 2.60 -18.13 -6.22
CA ASN A 207 2.17 -19.54 -6.18
C ASN A 207 2.09 -20.16 -4.76
N ASN A 208 2.36 -19.38 -3.72
CA ASN A 208 2.03 -19.72 -2.33
C ASN A 208 0.55 -19.48 -1.96
N LYS A 209 -0.26 -19.00 -2.92
CA LYS A 209 -1.71 -18.76 -2.81
C LYS A 209 -2.47 -19.58 -3.88
N PRO A 210 -2.38 -20.92 -3.84
CA PRO A 210 -3.01 -21.77 -4.88
C PRO A 210 -4.53 -21.63 -4.93
N ASP A 211 -5.16 -21.45 -3.78
CA ASP A 211 -6.59 -21.18 -3.62
C ASP A 211 -7.02 -19.88 -4.30
N ALA A 212 -6.28 -18.78 -4.08
CA ALA A 212 -6.55 -17.51 -4.76
C ALA A 212 -6.31 -17.61 -6.28
N ILE A 213 -5.26 -18.32 -6.72
CA ILE A 213 -4.99 -18.54 -8.14
C ILE A 213 -6.16 -19.28 -8.79
N GLU A 214 -6.63 -20.37 -8.18
CA GLU A 214 -7.76 -21.17 -8.70
C GLU A 214 -9.05 -20.34 -8.72
N HIS A 215 -9.38 -19.68 -7.60
CA HIS A 215 -10.56 -18.84 -7.46
C HIS A 215 -10.58 -17.70 -8.50
N MET A 216 -9.51 -16.92 -8.58
CA MET A 216 -9.43 -15.79 -9.50
C MET A 216 -9.37 -16.23 -10.97
N ASN A 217 -8.76 -17.39 -11.31
CA ASN A 217 -8.82 -17.95 -12.66
C ASN A 217 -10.27 -18.32 -13.06
N LYS A 218 -11.01 -18.97 -12.14
CA LYS A 218 -12.40 -19.30 -12.38
C LYS A 218 -13.26 -18.06 -12.65
N LEU A 219 -13.04 -16.99 -11.88
CA LEU A 219 -13.74 -15.72 -12.10
C LEU A 219 -13.30 -15.07 -13.42
N ALA A 220 -11.99 -14.97 -13.66
CA ALA A 220 -11.44 -14.35 -14.86
C ALA A 220 -11.94 -14.97 -16.15
N SER A 221 -12.23 -16.30 -16.16
CA SER A 221 -12.80 -16.99 -17.34
C SER A 221 -14.16 -16.44 -17.80
N GLN A 222 -14.86 -15.69 -16.95
CA GLN A 222 -16.14 -15.05 -17.24
C GLN A 222 -15.99 -13.61 -17.76
N TYR A 223 -14.76 -13.06 -17.77
CA TYR A 223 -14.49 -11.68 -18.14
C TYR A 223 -13.42 -11.62 -19.25
N GLU A 224 -13.86 -11.21 -20.45
CA GLU A 224 -12.98 -11.08 -21.60
C GLU A 224 -11.81 -10.10 -21.32
N GLY A 225 -10.60 -10.49 -21.73
CA GLY A 225 -9.38 -9.69 -21.61
C GLY A 225 -8.69 -9.77 -20.25
N ILE A 226 -9.25 -10.47 -19.26
CA ILE A 226 -8.63 -10.64 -17.94
C ILE A 226 -7.98 -12.03 -17.84
N SER A 227 -6.75 -12.09 -17.34
CA SER A 227 -6.02 -13.33 -17.10
C SER A 227 -5.31 -13.31 -15.76
N VAL A 228 -5.10 -14.48 -15.16
CA VAL A 228 -4.29 -14.65 -13.95
C VAL A 228 -2.93 -15.21 -14.33
N GLN A 229 -1.86 -14.61 -13.82
CA GLN A 229 -0.50 -15.07 -14.00
C GLN A 229 0.07 -15.57 -12.68
N PRO A 230 0.21 -16.88 -12.49
CA PRO A 230 0.95 -17.42 -11.35
C PRO A 230 2.43 -17.03 -11.42
N LEU A 231 2.93 -16.52 -10.29
CA LEU A 231 4.31 -16.02 -10.16
C LEU A 231 5.08 -16.84 -9.12
N LYS A 232 6.41 -16.90 -9.29
CA LYS A 232 7.29 -17.53 -8.31
C LYS A 232 7.32 -16.70 -7.02
N VAL A 233 7.29 -17.37 -5.86
CA VAL A 233 7.56 -16.71 -4.57
C VAL A 233 9.00 -16.24 -4.54
N GLN A 234 9.16 -14.92 -4.63
CA GLN A 234 10.48 -14.25 -4.61
C GLN A 234 10.29 -12.78 -4.23
N TYR A 235 10.84 -12.36 -3.09
CA TYR A 235 10.71 -10.98 -2.64
C TYR A 235 11.74 -10.07 -3.35
N PRO A 236 11.36 -8.87 -3.88
CA PRO A 236 10.06 -8.21 -3.83
C PRO A 236 9.22 -8.37 -5.13
N GLN A 237 8.62 -9.52 -5.37
CA GLN A 237 7.80 -9.81 -6.58
C GLN A 237 6.66 -8.80 -6.78
N GLY A 238 6.10 -8.24 -5.68
CA GLY A 238 5.07 -7.22 -5.71
C GLY A 238 5.59 -5.79 -5.93
N GLY A 239 6.88 -5.58 -6.07
CA GLY A 239 7.43 -4.30 -6.50
C GLY A 239 6.91 -3.94 -7.90
N GLU A 240 6.47 -2.69 -8.12
CA GLU A 240 5.80 -2.30 -9.36
C GLU A 240 6.62 -2.63 -10.62
N LYS A 241 7.92 -2.30 -10.62
CA LYS A 241 8.83 -2.60 -11.76
C LYS A 241 9.11 -4.10 -11.89
N GLN A 242 9.25 -4.81 -10.77
CA GLN A 242 9.46 -6.26 -10.73
C GLN A 242 8.24 -7.02 -11.24
N LEU A 243 7.05 -6.58 -10.86
CA LEU A 243 5.80 -7.18 -11.32
C LEU A 243 5.59 -6.99 -12.83
N ILE A 244 5.92 -5.82 -13.38
CA ILE A 244 5.87 -5.55 -14.81
C ILE A 244 6.80 -6.51 -15.56
N ASP A 245 8.07 -6.64 -15.12
CA ASP A 245 9.04 -7.56 -15.71
C ASP A 245 8.52 -9.01 -15.65
N ALA A 246 8.04 -9.46 -14.49
CA ALA A 246 7.53 -10.82 -14.32
C ALA A 246 6.28 -11.12 -15.18
N CYS A 247 5.33 -10.20 -15.27
CA CYS A 247 4.07 -10.43 -15.98
C CYS A 247 4.21 -10.33 -17.50
N ILE A 248 4.91 -9.31 -17.98
CA ILE A 248 4.93 -8.96 -19.42
C ILE A 248 6.33 -8.89 -20.05
N GLY A 249 7.41 -9.15 -19.29
CA GLY A 249 8.78 -9.16 -19.79
C GLY A 249 9.30 -7.79 -20.23
N ARG A 250 8.73 -6.70 -19.72
CA ARG A 250 9.16 -5.33 -20.02
C ARG A 250 9.84 -4.72 -18.80
N GLN A 251 10.96 -4.04 -19.00
CA GLN A 251 11.70 -3.38 -17.93
C GLN A 251 11.50 -1.87 -17.98
N VAL A 252 11.05 -1.30 -16.86
CA VAL A 252 10.88 0.16 -16.74
C VAL A 252 12.25 0.82 -16.57
N PRO A 253 12.66 1.73 -17.46
CA PRO A 253 13.97 2.39 -17.38
C PRO A 253 14.19 3.15 -16.08
N SER A 254 15.46 3.41 -15.73
CA SER A 254 15.84 4.25 -14.60
C SER A 254 15.15 5.62 -14.68
N GLY A 255 14.66 6.13 -13.56
CA GLY A 255 13.97 7.42 -13.45
C GLY A 255 12.65 7.52 -14.22
N LYS A 256 12.20 6.46 -14.92
CA LYS A 256 10.95 6.47 -15.71
C LYS A 256 9.79 5.80 -14.97
N LEU A 257 8.57 6.09 -15.44
CA LEU A 257 7.32 5.56 -14.93
C LEU A 257 6.87 4.32 -15.72
N PRO A 258 6.02 3.44 -15.15
CA PRO A 258 5.46 2.26 -15.82
C PRO A 258 4.82 2.53 -17.19
N ILE A 259 4.21 3.70 -17.37
CA ILE A 259 3.57 4.09 -18.62
C ILE A 259 4.56 4.17 -19.82
N GLU A 260 5.87 4.35 -19.56
CA GLU A 260 6.90 4.33 -20.61
C GLU A 260 7.00 2.97 -21.30
N VAL A 261 6.60 1.92 -20.61
CA VAL A 261 6.55 0.55 -21.15
C VAL A 261 5.12 0.09 -21.41
N GLY A 262 4.16 1.04 -21.49
CA GLY A 262 2.77 0.77 -21.81
C GLY A 262 2.00 0.04 -20.70
N ALA A 263 2.44 0.11 -19.46
CA ALA A 263 1.81 -0.57 -18.32
C ALA A 263 1.30 0.40 -17.27
N VAL A 264 0.14 0.08 -16.68
CA VAL A 264 -0.36 0.69 -15.45
C VAL A 264 -0.57 -0.42 -14.42
N VAL A 265 -0.07 -0.22 -13.20
CA VAL A 265 -0.18 -1.20 -12.12
C VAL A 265 -1.11 -0.68 -11.03
N GLN A 266 -2.09 -1.51 -10.63
CA GLN A 266 -2.97 -1.26 -9.50
C GLN A 266 -2.97 -2.45 -8.54
N ASN A 267 -3.07 -2.21 -7.24
CA ASN A 267 -3.21 -3.27 -6.23
C ASN A 267 -4.66 -3.82 -6.23
N VAL A 268 -4.86 -5.08 -5.86
CA VAL A 268 -6.20 -5.71 -5.80
C VAL A 268 -7.14 -4.99 -4.84
N GLY A 269 -6.65 -4.54 -3.67
CA GLY A 269 -7.45 -3.74 -2.74
C GLY A 269 -7.83 -2.36 -3.31
N THR A 270 -6.92 -1.72 -4.07
CA THR A 270 -7.23 -0.49 -4.81
C THR A 270 -8.32 -0.75 -5.86
N THR A 271 -8.24 -1.87 -6.57
CA THR A 271 -9.21 -2.26 -7.59
C THR A 271 -10.60 -2.49 -6.98
N TYR A 272 -10.64 -3.13 -5.79
CA TYR A 272 -11.87 -3.26 -5.01
C TYR A 272 -12.43 -1.89 -4.60
N ALA A 273 -11.59 -0.99 -4.09
CA ALA A 273 -12.02 0.38 -3.72
C ALA A 273 -12.51 1.18 -4.93
N VAL A 274 -11.97 0.96 -6.13
CA VAL A 274 -12.49 1.56 -7.39
C VAL A 274 -13.87 1.02 -7.71
N TYR A 275 -14.12 -0.29 -7.55
CA TYR A 275 -15.46 -0.86 -7.67
C TYR A 275 -16.44 -0.18 -6.70
N GLU A 276 -16.11 -0.09 -5.43
CA GLU A 276 -16.95 0.57 -4.42
C GLU A 276 -17.22 2.04 -4.77
N ALA A 277 -16.22 2.77 -5.23
CA ALA A 277 -16.37 4.18 -5.62
C ALA A 277 -17.30 4.36 -6.83
N VAL A 278 -17.13 3.55 -7.87
CA VAL A 278 -17.85 3.71 -9.14
C VAL A 278 -19.26 3.11 -9.08
N GLN A 279 -19.38 1.92 -8.51
CA GLN A 279 -20.65 1.17 -8.52
C GLN A 279 -21.51 1.42 -7.28
N LYS A 280 -20.89 1.73 -6.14
CA LYS A 280 -21.59 1.92 -4.86
C LYS A 280 -21.54 3.37 -4.35
N ASN A 281 -20.93 4.28 -5.08
CA ASN A 281 -20.69 5.66 -4.62
C ASN A 281 -19.99 5.75 -3.25
N LYS A 282 -19.25 4.70 -2.86
CA LYS A 282 -18.59 4.60 -1.55
C LYS A 282 -17.14 5.08 -1.65
N PRO A 283 -16.78 6.22 -1.02
CA PRO A 283 -15.39 6.70 -0.99
C PRO A 283 -14.51 5.81 -0.13
N LEU A 284 -13.18 6.01 -0.26
CA LEU A 284 -12.19 5.23 0.48
C LEU A 284 -12.03 5.76 1.92
N PHE A 285 -12.70 5.12 2.86
CA PHE A 285 -12.62 5.40 4.29
C PHE A 285 -12.49 4.13 5.16
N GLU A 286 -12.36 2.96 4.53
CA GLU A 286 -12.16 1.67 5.20
C GLU A 286 -10.96 0.94 4.62
N ARG A 287 -10.35 0.08 5.44
CA ARG A 287 -9.21 -0.75 5.06
C ARG A 287 -9.31 -2.14 5.66
N VAL A 288 -8.92 -3.15 4.90
CA VAL A 288 -8.57 -4.46 5.46
C VAL A 288 -7.11 -4.39 5.93
N VAL A 289 -6.89 -4.68 7.20
CA VAL A 289 -5.56 -4.63 7.84
C VAL A 289 -5.27 -5.98 8.49
N THR A 290 -4.13 -6.58 8.18
CA THR A 290 -3.66 -7.79 8.85
C THR A 290 -3.07 -7.45 10.22
N VAL A 291 -3.53 -8.09 11.30
CA VAL A 291 -2.83 -8.08 12.60
C VAL A 291 -2.22 -9.44 12.83
N THR A 292 -0.92 -9.50 13.07
CA THR A 292 -0.20 -10.77 13.04
C THR A 292 1.11 -10.71 13.86
N GLY A 293 1.67 -11.87 14.12
CA GLY A 293 2.92 -12.06 14.86
C GLY A 293 2.95 -13.46 15.46
N LYS A 294 4.15 -13.97 15.76
CA LYS A 294 4.30 -15.35 16.26
C LYS A 294 3.63 -15.57 17.61
N SER A 295 3.60 -14.54 18.46
CA SER A 295 3.00 -14.59 19.80
C SER A 295 1.59 -13.98 19.84
N VAL A 296 1.05 -13.49 18.71
CA VAL A 296 -0.31 -12.94 18.65
C VAL A 296 -1.32 -14.06 18.85
N LYS A 297 -2.25 -13.87 19.78
CA LYS A 297 -3.24 -14.89 20.16
C LYS A 297 -4.20 -15.23 19.02
N ASN A 298 -4.73 -14.21 18.35
CA ASN A 298 -5.71 -14.34 17.29
C ASN A 298 -5.27 -13.54 16.05
N PRO A 299 -4.22 -13.97 15.32
CA PRO A 299 -3.83 -13.27 14.10
C PRO A 299 -4.98 -13.32 13.10
N GLY A 300 -5.31 -12.19 12.45
CA GLY A 300 -6.48 -12.07 11.56
C GLY A 300 -6.39 -10.91 10.59
N ASN A 301 -7.41 -10.78 9.76
CA ASN A 301 -7.61 -9.66 8.84
C ASN A 301 -8.86 -8.89 9.27
N PHE A 302 -8.71 -7.60 9.52
CA PHE A 302 -9.78 -6.77 10.08
C PHE A 302 -10.16 -5.66 9.10
N LEU A 303 -11.46 -5.59 8.75
CA LEU A 303 -12.02 -4.43 8.06
C LEU A 303 -12.23 -3.33 9.11
N THR A 304 -11.50 -2.25 8.99
CA THR A 304 -11.51 -1.13 9.94
C THR A 304 -11.69 0.22 9.27
N ARG A 305 -12.27 1.15 10.00
CA ARG A 305 -12.42 2.55 9.58
C ARG A 305 -11.07 3.27 9.64
N VAL A 306 -10.78 4.12 8.64
CA VAL A 306 -9.60 4.99 8.67
C VAL A 306 -9.70 5.93 9.87
N GLY A 307 -8.60 6.11 10.60
CA GLY A 307 -8.59 6.92 11.82
C GLY A 307 -8.80 6.15 13.12
N THR A 308 -9.16 4.86 13.06
CA THR A 308 -9.20 3.96 14.23
C THR A 308 -7.80 3.83 14.83
N PRO A 309 -7.64 3.91 16.16
CA PRO A 309 -6.36 3.63 16.81
C PRO A 309 -5.86 2.21 16.49
N ILE A 310 -4.56 2.06 16.22
CA ILE A 310 -3.96 0.73 15.98
C ILE A 310 -4.14 -0.19 17.20
N ASN A 311 -4.18 0.40 18.40
CA ASN A 311 -4.42 -0.34 19.62
C ASN A 311 -5.74 -1.14 19.59
N ASP A 312 -6.81 -0.57 19.01
CA ASP A 312 -8.12 -1.25 18.92
C ASP A 312 -8.04 -2.52 18.06
N LEU A 313 -7.21 -2.50 17.00
CA LEU A 313 -6.97 -3.68 16.18
C LEU A 313 -6.13 -4.72 16.94
N ILE A 314 -5.15 -4.27 17.72
CA ILE A 314 -4.33 -5.15 18.57
C ILE A 314 -5.22 -5.84 19.61
N GLU A 315 -6.11 -5.10 20.27
CA GLU A 315 -7.06 -5.65 21.23
C GLU A 315 -8.00 -6.68 20.59
N ALA A 316 -8.51 -6.43 19.38
CA ALA A 316 -9.31 -7.41 18.64
C ALA A 316 -8.54 -8.69 18.31
N ALA A 317 -7.24 -8.61 18.11
CA ALA A 317 -6.35 -9.76 17.92
C ALA A 317 -5.94 -10.45 19.23
N GLY A 318 -6.46 -10.03 20.37
CA GLY A 318 -6.24 -10.62 21.69
C GLY A 318 -5.23 -9.91 22.58
N GLY A 319 -4.94 -8.64 22.27
CA GLY A 319 -4.05 -7.76 23.03
C GLY A 319 -2.57 -7.90 22.65
N LEU A 320 -1.74 -7.04 23.23
CA LEU A 320 -0.29 -7.13 23.07
C LEU A 320 0.26 -8.34 23.84
N PRO A 321 0.99 -9.27 23.20
CA PRO A 321 1.71 -10.33 23.89
C PRO A 321 2.70 -9.79 24.92
N GLU A 322 2.90 -10.51 26.03
CA GLU A 322 3.83 -10.12 27.10
C GLU A 322 5.29 -10.03 26.62
N ASP A 323 5.66 -10.86 25.62
CA ASP A 323 6.98 -10.89 24.99
C ASP A 323 7.17 -9.87 23.86
N THR A 324 6.29 -8.87 23.75
CA THR A 324 6.36 -7.87 22.67
C THR A 324 7.61 -7.02 22.77
N GLY A 325 8.51 -7.16 21.79
CA GLY A 325 9.70 -6.31 21.68
C GLY A 325 9.53 -5.17 20.67
N LYS A 326 8.62 -5.33 19.67
CA LYS A 326 8.41 -4.30 18.65
C LYS A 326 7.06 -4.47 17.93
N VAL A 327 6.41 -3.34 17.64
CA VAL A 327 5.24 -3.28 16.76
C VAL A 327 5.63 -2.56 15.46
N ILE A 328 5.31 -3.17 14.33
CA ILE A 328 5.63 -2.65 12.99
C ILE A 328 4.34 -2.38 12.23
N GLY A 329 4.18 -1.17 11.70
CA GLY A 329 3.16 -0.84 10.72
C GLY A 329 3.60 -1.31 9.34
N GLY A 330 2.93 -2.33 8.79
CA GLY A 330 3.29 -3.04 7.56
C GLY A 330 3.95 -4.40 7.82
N GLY A 331 4.64 -4.93 6.81
CA GLY A 331 5.43 -6.17 6.93
C GLY A 331 6.86 -5.93 7.42
N PRO A 332 7.64 -6.99 7.65
CA PRO A 332 8.98 -6.88 8.27
C PRO A 332 10.04 -6.31 7.33
N MET A 333 9.80 -6.31 6.00
CA MET A 333 10.81 -5.90 5.02
C MET A 333 10.77 -4.40 4.72
N MET A 334 9.58 -3.82 4.53
CA MET A 334 9.38 -2.40 4.19
C MET A 334 8.73 -1.59 5.30
N GLY A 335 8.05 -2.24 6.24
CA GLY A 335 7.33 -1.61 7.33
C GLY A 335 8.22 -0.78 8.26
N LYS A 336 7.59 0.03 9.09
CA LYS A 336 8.26 0.91 10.07
C LYS A 336 7.85 0.55 11.48
N ALA A 337 8.82 0.52 12.39
CA ALA A 337 8.51 0.40 13.82
C ALA A 337 7.63 1.58 14.25
N LEU A 338 6.53 1.29 14.93
CA LEU A 338 5.64 2.30 15.46
C LEU A 338 6.21 2.92 16.73
N ALA A 339 6.10 4.24 16.85
CA ALA A 339 6.50 4.96 18.06
C ALA A 339 5.46 4.81 19.19
N SER A 340 4.20 4.55 18.84
CA SER A 340 3.08 4.31 19.76
C SER A 340 2.02 3.48 19.05
N THR A 341 1.22 2.73 19.80
CA THR A 341 0.03 2.01 19.28
C THR A 341 -1.22 2.89 19.20
N ASP A 342 -1.17 4.11 19.74
CA ASP A 342 -2.26 5.09 19.64
C ASP A 342 -2.32 5.80 18.28
N VAL A 343 -1.37 5.51 17.38
CA VAL A 343 -1.39 6.08 16.03
C VAL A 343 -2.59 5.55 15.23
N PRO A 344 -3.21 6.40 14.38
CA PRO A 344 -4.39 5.98 13.64
C PRO A 344 -4.06 5.11 12.44
N VAL A 345 -4.97 4.20 12.11
CA VAL A 345 -5.02 3.53 10.81
C VAL A 345 -5.20 4.59 9.72
N THR A 346 -4.42 4.48 8.65
CA THR A 346 -4.51 5.37 7.48
C THR A 346 -4.88 4.58 6.23
N LYS A 347 -5.15 5.26 5.12
CA LYS A 347 -5.38 4.61 3.81
C LYS A 347 -4.24 3.68 3.41
N GLY A 348 -3.00 3.96 3.83
CA GLY A 348 -1.82 3.14 3.55
C GLY A 348 -1.55 1.97 4.50
N SER A 349 -2.31 1.84 5.57
CA SER A 349 -2.11 0.75 6.53
C SER A 349 -2.50 -0.59 5.92
N SER A 350 -1.57 -1.53 5.83
CA SER A 350 -1.80 -2.88 5.28
C SER A 350 -1.67 -3.97 6.33
N GLY A 351 -0.92 -3.72 7.40
CA GLY A 351 -0.71 -4.69 8.48
C GLY A 351 -0.09 -4.09 9.73
N ILE A 352 -0.25 -4.82 10.80
CA ILE A 352 0.36 -4.58 12.11
C ILE A 352 1.04 -5.88 12.49
N LEU A 353 2.38 -5.86 12.49
CA LEU A 353 3.21 -6.99 12.85
C LEU A 353 3.76 -6.80 14.27
N ILE A 354 3.41 -7.71 15.17
CA ILE A 354 3.91 -7.72 16.54
C ILE A 354 5.04 -8.74 16.61
N MET A 355 6.26 -8.27 16.87
CA MET A 355 7.45 -9.10 16.94
C MET A 355 7.80 -9.39 18.41
N PRO A 356 8.08 -10.64 18.76
CA PRO A 356 8.58 -10.97 20.09
C PRO A 356 9.97 -10.36 20.31
N ASP A 357 10.33 -10.11 21.55
CA ASP A 357 11.56 -9.42 21.96
C ASP A 357 12.83 -10.08 21.37
N GLU A 358 12.90 -11.39 21.36
CA GLU A 358 14.04 -12.16 20.80
C GLU A 358 14.33 -11.86 19.33
N LEU A 359 13.30 -11.45 18.53
CA LEU A 359 13.40 -11.12 17.11
C LEU A 359 13.42 -9.61 16.85
N ALA A 360 13.14 -8.80 17.87
CA ALA A 360 12.97 -7.35 17.72
C ALA A 360 14.30 -6.58 17.71
N HIS A 361 15.35 -7.16 18.28
CA HIS A 361 16.64 -6.51 18.39
C HIS A 361 17.50 -6.67 17.15
N ARG A 362 18.09 -5.56 16.72
CA ARG A 362 19.11 -5.60 15.67
C ARG A 362 20.42 -6.16 16.23
N LYS A 363 21.00 -7.10 15.49
CA LYS A 363 22.35 -7.57 15.80
C LYS A 363 23.36 -6.45 15.65
N GLN A 364 24.47 -6.52 16.38
CA GLN A 364 25.56 -5.55 16.30
C GLN A 364 26.11 -5.49 14.87
N SER A 365 26.24 -4.25 14.34
CA SER A 365 26.85 -4.02 13.04
C SER A 365 28.35 -4.31 13.07
N GLN A 366 28.82 -5.05 12.06
CA GLN A 366 30.24 -5.42 11.90
C GLN A 366 30.80 -4.74 10.64
N PRO A 367 32.15 -4.64 10.51
CA PRO A 367 32.78 -4.17 9.29
C PRO A 367 32.33 -4.93 8.05
N CYS A 368 32.25 -4.23 6.93
CA CYS A 368 31.89 -4.84 5.64
C CYS A 368 32.99 -5.83 5.18
N ILE A 369 32.62 -7.08 4.99
CA ILE A 369 33.55 -8.12 4.49
C ILE A 369 33.62 -8.20 2.95
N ARG A 370 33.01 -7.25 2.24
CA ARG A 370 33.00 -7.14 0.76
C ARG A 370 32.49 -8.40 0.01
N CYS A 371 31.52 -9.11 0.58
CA CYS A 371 30.97 -10.35 0.00
C CYS A 371 30.01 -10.13 -1.18
N SER A 372 29.66 -8.90 -1.52
CA SER A 372 28.77 -8.49 -2.62
C SER A 372 27.33 -9.02 -2.54
N LYS A 373 26.90 -9.73 -1.48
CA LYS A 373 25.54 -10.26 -1.37
C LYS A 373 24.47 -9.19 -1.51
N CYS A 374 24.68 -8.00 -0.93
CA CYS A 374 23.74 -6.89 -1.05
C CYS A 374 23.56 -6.38 -2.49
N VAL A 375 24.59 -6.49 -3.33
CA VAL A 375 24.53 -6.15 -4.77
C VAL A 375 23.76 -7.21 -5.54
N SER A 376 24.10 -8.49 -5.32
CA SER A 376 23.48 -9.61 -6.05
C SER A 376 21.98 -9.76 -5.80
N VAL A 377 21.48 -9.32 -4.64
CA VAL A 377 20.03 -9.37 -4.32
C VAL A 377 19.28 -8.08 -4.64
N CYS A 378 19.97 -7.01 -5.06
CA CYS A 378 19.30 -5.75 -5.37
C CYS A 378 18.45 -5.89 -6.65
N PRO A 379 17.11 -5.75 -6.58
CA PRO A 379 16.25 -5.91 -7.75
C PRO A 379 16.30 -4.70 -8.69
N MET A 380 17.10 -3.68 -8.34
CA MET A 380 17.33 -2.48 -9.15
C MET A 380 18.77 -2.38 -9.67
N GLY A 381 19.62 -3.39 -9.40
CA GLY A 381 21.02 -3.42 -9.87
C GLY A 381 21.92 -2.38 -9.19
N LEU A 382 21.53 -1.84 -8.05
CA LEU A 382 22.31 -0.83 -7.32
C LEU A 382 23.44 -1.46 -6.51
N SER A 383 24.35 -0.61 -6.02
CA SER A 383 25.43 -0.99 -5.12
C SER A 383 25.14 -0.54 -3.67
N PRO A 384 24.31 -1.27 -2.88
CA PRO A 384 23.84 -0.81 -1.57
C PRO A 384 24.95 -0.49 -0.57
N TYR A 385 26.06 -1.24 -0.58
CA TYR A 385 27.21 -0.97 0.29
C TYR A 385 27.85 0.38 -0.03
N LEU A 386 27.93 0.76 -1.32
CA LEU A 386 28.49 2.04 -1.76
C LEU A 386 27.55 3.19 -1.42
N LEU A 387 26.24 3.05 -1.75
CA LEU A 387 25.21 4.03 -1.39
C LEU A 387 25.20 4.34 0.12
N MET A 388 25.27 3.29 0.96
CA MET A 388 25.38 3.47 2.40
C MET A 388 26.64 4.27 2.76
N THR A 389 27.81 3.91 2.21
CA THR A 389 29.10 4.56 2.54
C THR A 389 29.11 6.02 2.10
N LEU A 390 28.60 6.32 0.92
CA LEU A 390 28.51 7.69 0.41
C LEU A 390 27.57 8.54 1.27
N THR A 391 26.42 8.00 1.64
CA THR A 391 25.46 8.67 2.53
C THR A 391 26.05 8.91 3.92
N GLU A 392 26.72 7.90 4.52
CA GLU A 392 27.39 8.02 5.82
C GLU A 392 28.41 9.17 5.84
N LYS A 393 29.06 9.39 4.70
CA LYS A 393 30.05 10.47 4.51
C LYS A 393 29.47 11.76 3.93
N ALA A 394 28.13 11.85 3.77
CA ALA A 394 27.42 12.99 3.20
C ALA A 394 27.96 13.43 1.80
N ILE A 395 28.38 12.47 0.95
CA ILE A 395 28.88 12.70 -0.41
C ILE A 395 27.68 12.67 -1.38
N TRP A 396 26.85 13.70 -1.35
CA TRP A 396 25.52 13.72 -2.00
C TRP A 396 25.59 13.66 -3.53
N ASP A 397 26.51 14.35 -4.17
CA ASP A 397 26.66 14.36 -5.64
C ASP A 397 26.96 12.94 -6.16
N ARG A 398 27.90 12.24 -5.52
CA ARG A 398 28.17 10.82 -5.84
C ARG A 398 27.01 9.91 -5.50
N THR A 399 26.27 10.20 -4.42
CA THR A 399 25.07 9.41 -4.04
C THR A 399 23.99 9.52 -5.13
N GLU A 400 23.85 10.69 -5.75
CA GLU A 400 22.95 10.92 -6.89
C GLU A 400 23.44 10.20 -8.14
N GLU A 401 24.74 10.33 -8.50
CA GLU A 401 25.36 9.64 -9.64
C GLU A 401 25.22 8.12 -9.56
N GLU A 402 25.33 7.53 -8.36
CA GLU A 402 25.09 6.10 -8.08
C GLU A 402 23.61 5.73 -8.02
N GLN A 403 22.72 6.62 -8.51
CA GLN A 403 21.30 6.38 -8.74
C GLN A 403 20.51 5.98 -7.50
N VAL A 404 20.78 6.60 -6.35
CA VAL A 404 20.06 6.34 -5.09
C VAL A 404 18.54 6.50 -5.26
N MET A 405 18.08 7.36 -6.17
CA MET A 405 16.66 7.60 -6.44
C MET A 405 15.94 6.38 -7.02
N ASP A 406 16.65 5.46 -7.67
CA ASP A 406 16.08 4.21 -8.19
C ASP A 406 15.84 3.15 -7.09
N CYS A 407 16.34 3.36 -5.88
CA CYS A 407 16.09 2.44 -4.78
C CYS A 407 14.60 2.38 -4.44
N ILE A 408 14.01 1.18 -4.51
CA ILE A 408 12.60 0.94 -4.14
C ILE A 408 12.41 0.65 -2.65
N GLU A 409 13.47 0.76 -1.86
CA GLU A 409 13.46 0.60 -0.39
C GLU A 409 12.96 -0.76 0.11
N CYS A 410 13.10 -1.81 -0.69
CA CYS A 410 12.60 -3.15 -0.40
C CYS A 410 13.29 -3.88 0.77
N GLY A 411 14.45 -3.42 1.24
CA GLY A 411 15.15 -4.06 2.36
C GLY A 411 15.95 -5.32 2.06
N SER A 412 15.91 -5.87 0.83
CA SER A 412 16.62 -7.11 0.46
C SER A 412 18.12 -7.07 0.78
N CYS A 413 18.75 -5.91 0.59
CA CYS A 413 20.17 -5.70 0.91
C CYS A 413 20.49 -5.82 2.40
N SER A 414 19.65 -5.23 3.27
CA SER A 414 19.81 -5.33 4.73
C SER A 414 19.51 -6.74 5.23
N PHE A 415 18.47 -7.39 4.68
CA PHE A 415 18.07 -8.76 5.01
C PHE A 415 19.21 -9.76 4.77
N THR A 416 19.94 -9.65 3.66
CA THR A 416 21.00 -10.60 3.28
C THR A 416 22.38 -10.29 3.88
N CYS A 417 22.56 -9.11 4.52
CA CYS A 417 23.89 -8.67 4.97
C CYS A 417 24.43 -9.48 6.15
N PRO A 418 25.50 -10.28 5.99
CA PRO A 418 26.04 -11.07 7.10
C PRO A 418 26.72 -10.23 8.18
N SER A 419 27.09 -8.97 7.85
CA SER A 419 27.68 -8.02 8.81
C SER A 419 26.64 -7.12 9.49
N ASN A 420 25.36 -7.39 9.33
CA ASN A 420 24.23 -6.66 9.93
C ASN A 420 24.31 -5.14 9.72
N ARG A 421 24.86 -4.70 8.56
CA ARG A 421 24.99 -3.28 8.25
C ARG A 421 23.61 -2.65 8.02
N PRO A 422 23.34 -1.44 8.56
CA PRO A 422 22.06 -0.75 8.39
C PRO A 422 21.95 -0.10 7.00
N LEU A 423 22.07 -0.92 5.94
CA LEU A 423 22.15 -0.47 4.55
C LEU A 423 20.93 0.38 4.17
N LEU A 424 19.72 -0.15 4.43
CA LEU A 424 18.49 0.53 4.04
C LEU A 424 18.28 1.86 4.79
N ASP A 425 18.67 1.94 6.06
CA ASP A 425 18.49 3.17 6.85
C ASP A 425 19.28 4.33 6.23
N TYR A 426 20.56 4.09 5.90
CA TYR A 426 21.38 5.11 5.24
C TYR A 426 20.90 5.40 3.81
N ILE A 427 20.47 4.38 3.05
CA ILE A 427 19.97 4.59 1.69
C ILE A 427 18.69 5.44 1.72
N ARG A 428 17.78 5.22 2.67
CA ARG A 428 16.58 6.07 2.87
C ARG A 428 16.98 7.52 3.20
N LEU A 429 17.95 7.71 4.07
CA LEU A 429 18.49 9.05 4.38
C LEU A 429 19.08 9.71 3.12
N GLY A 430 19.94 9.00 2.39
CA GLY A 430 20.56 9.49 1.16
C GLY A 430 19.52 9.84 0.09
N LYS A 431 18.56 8.96 -0.14
CA LYS A 431 17.45 9.19 -1.09
C LYS A 431 16.60 10.41 -0.71
N GLY A 432 16.29 10.56 0.59
CA GLY A 432 15.55 11.72 1.10
C GLY A 432 16.30 13.03 0.88
N THR A 433 17.60 13.06 1.20
CA THR A 433 18.47 14.26 1.07
C THR A 433 18.69 14.61 -0.41
N VAL A 434 19.10 13.65 -1.24
CA VAL A 434 19.29 13.85 -2.69
C VAL A 434 17.99 14.31 -3.35
N GLY A 435 16.84 13.72 -2.98
CA GLY A 435 15.54 14.15 -3.47
C GLY A 435 15.19 15.60 -3.09
N GLN A 436 15.65 16.11 -1.93
CA GLN A 436 15.49 17.52 -1.57
C GLN A 436 16.41 18.42 -2.42
N ILE A 437 17.67 18.01 -2.62
CA ILE A 437 18.65 18.73 -3.44
C ILE A 437 18.14 18.87 -4.89
N ILE A 438 17.67 17.78 -5.51
CA ILE A 438 17.09 17.81 -6.87
C ILE A 438 15.90 18.78 -6.94
N ARG A 439 14.98 18.74 -5.98
CA ARG A 439 13.86 19.68 -5.95
C ARG A 439 14.27 21.13 -5.79
N SER A 440 15.35 21.42 -5.06
CA SER A 440 15.84 22.79 -4.90
C SER A 440 16.51 23.36 -6.15
N ARG A 441 17.13 22.48 -6.98
CA ARG A 441 17.71 22.87 -8.29
C ARG A 441 16.64 23.17 -9.34
N ASN A 442 15.43 22.63 -9.18
CA ASN A 442 14.31 22.76 -10.14
C ASN A 442 13.32 23.88 -9.74
N LYS A 443 13.59 24.63 -8.68
CA LYS A 443 12.86 25.84 -8.28
C LYS A 443 13.57 27.09 -8.78
#